data_f91886c741ec358bbc4332b14b051591
#
_entry.id   f91886c741ec358bbc4332b14b051591
#
_cell.length_a   1.000
_cell.length_b   1.000
_cell.length_c   1.000
_cell.angle_alpha   90.00
_cell.angle_beta   90.00
_cell.angle_gamma   90.00
#
_symmetry.space_group_name_H-M   'P 1'
#
loop_
_entity.id
_entity.type
_entity.pdbx_description
1 polymer ?
#
loop_
_entity_poly.entity_id
_entity_poly.type
_entity_poly.pdbx_seq_one_letter_code
_entity_poly.pdbx_strand_id
1 'polypeptide(L)'
;MRRLMLLRHAKTETDAASGRDQDRRLDDRGHNDAAEIGGWIATHPPFPDAVLVSTATRTKQTWDIAWAAMKDFVPQPHVEQLPELYGADPLQILAAVRSASAADVQRLMVVGHNPGMHELALALAGSGDAAGRKALAGNLPTSGLAVLDFAVDDWDDVAFRRGRLVLFVSPKLLKQTLDD
;
A
#
# COMPACT_ATOMS: atom_id res chain seq x y z
N MET A 1 -15.38 5.67 -10.77
CA MET A 1 -14.55 5.90 -9.58
C MET A 1 -13.34 4.98 -9.58
N ARG A 2 -12.19 5.47 -9.17
CA ARG A 2 -10.97 4.67 -8.99
C ARG A 2 -10.56 4.69 -7.52
N ARG A 3 -10.17 3.54 -6.98
CA ARG A 3 -9.66 3.41 -5.62
C ARG A 3 -8.18 3.04 -5.65
N LEU A 4 -7.37 3.84 -4.97
CA LEU A 4 -5.94 3.60 -4.81
C LEU A 4 -5.64 3.18 -3.37
N MET A 5 -4.92 2.08 -3.21
CA MET A 5 -4.51 1.53 -1.94
C MET A 5 -2.98 1.59 -1.86
N LEU A 6 -2.44 2.36 -0.93
CA LEU A 6 -1.00 2.53 -0.75
C LEU A 6 -0.57 1.77 0.51
N LEU A 7 0.16 0.67 0.31
CA LEU A 7 0.65 -0.20 1.38
C LEU A 7 2.17 -0.09 1.47
N ARG A 8 2.67 0.43 2.58
CA ARG A 8 4.10 0.40 2.86
C ARG A 8 4.54 -0.99 3.30
N HIS A 9 5.75 -1.44 2.88
CA HIS A 9 6.29 -2.72 3.32
C HIS A 9 6.31 -2.87 4.84
N ALA A 10 6.27 -4.10 5.32
CA ALA A 10 6.33 -4.43 6.74
C ALA A 10 7.74 -4.23 7.33
N LYS A 11 7.85 -4.37 8.64
CA LYS A 11 9.10 -4.14 9.36
C LYS A 11 10.21 -5.08 8.93
N THR A 12 11.42 -4.54 8.77
CA THR A 12 12.58 -5.26 8.24
C THR A 12 13.67 -5.47 9.27
N GLU A 13 14.52 -6.47 9.01
CA GLU A 13 15.85 -6.56 9.60
C GLU A 13 16.65 -5.31 9.21
N THR A 14 17.62 -4.92 10.06
CA THR A 14 18.43 -3.72 9.82
C THR A 14 19.44 -3.91 8.70
N ASP A 15 19.90 -5.14 8.49
CA ASP A 15 20.93 -5.47 7.52
C ASP A 15 20.52 -6.67 6.66
N ALA A 16 21.15 -6.82 5.52
CA ALA A 16 21.05 -8.01 4.68
C ALA A 16 22.40 -8.75 4.67
N ALA A 17 22.37 -10.09 4.55
CA ALA A 17 23.56 -10.90 4.43
C ALA A 17 24.46 -10.48 3.26
N SER A 18 23.86 -10.02 2.17
CA SER A 18 24.57 -9.50 0.98
C SER A 18 25.19 -8.11 1.18
N GLY A 19 24.79 -7.38 2.22
CA GLY A 19 25.12 -5.97 2.43
C GLY A 19 24.33 -4.99 1.57
N ARG A 20 23.41 -5.49 0.73
CA ARG A 20 22.60 -4.67 -0.19
C ARG A 20 21.24 -4.35 0.42
N ASP A 21 20.86 -3.07 0.41
CA ASP A 21 19.54 -2.63 0.92
C ASP A 21 18.37 -3.38 0.28
N GLN A 22 18.41 -3.63 -1.03
CA GLN A 22 17.36 -4.35 -1.75
C GLN A 22 17.08 -5.75 -1.20
N ASP A 23 18.07 -6.39 -0.59
CA ASP A 23 18.01 -7.76 -0.11
C ASP A 23 17.59 -7.86 1.37
N ARG A 24 17.34 -6.73 2.05
CA ARG A 24 16.86 -6.74 3.43
C ARG A 24 15.48 -7.41 3.50
N ARG A 25 15.36 -8.36 4.43
CA ARG A 25 14.15 -9.15 4.64
C ARG A 25 13.30 -8.57 5.76
N LEU A 26 12.05 -9.00 5.81
CA LEU A 26 11.19 -8.75 6.95
C LEU A 26 11.76 -9.42 8.20
N ASP A 27 11.63 -8.75 9.35
CA ASP A 27 11.88 -9.38 10.65
C ASP A 27 10.62 -10.13 11.14
N ASP A 28 10.68 -10.75 12.32
CA ASP A 28 9.55 -11.53 12.86
C ASP A 28 8.30 -10.67 13.04
N ARG A 29 8.45 -9.44 13.50
CA ARG A 29 7.34 -8.49 13.62
C ARG A 29 6.76 -8.16 12.25
N GLY A 30 7.61 -7.97 11.24
CA GLY A 30 7.17 -7.69 9.87
C GLY A 30 6.35 -8.83 9.29
N HIS A 31 6.74 -10.07 9.53
CA HIS A 31 5.98 -11.25 9.11
C HIS A 31 4.58 -11.26 9.75
N ASN A 32 4.49 -11.00 11.04
CA ASN A 32 3.23 -10.95 11.76
C ASN A 32 2.34 -9.79 11.29
N ASP A 33 2.91 -8.61 11.12
CA ASP A 33 2.17 -7.42 10.67
C ASP A 33 1.65 -7.58 9.24
N ALA A 34 2.43 -8.17 8.34
CA ALA A 34 2.01 -8.43 6.97
C ALA A 34 0.84 -9.43 6.91
N ALA A 35 0.87 -10.47 7.71
CA ALA A 35 -0.23 -11.42 7.83
C ALA A 35 -1.49 -10.76 8.41
N GLU A 36 -1.33 -9.90 9.41
CA GLU A 36 -2.43 -9.19 10.05
C GLU A 36 -3.12 -8.23 9.09
N ILE A 37 -2.37 -7.43 8.33
CA ILE A 37 -2.96 -6.51 7.34
C ILE A 37 -3.64 -7.28 6.20
N GLY A 38 -3.08 -8.40 5.78
CA GLY A 38 -3.71 -9.27 4.79
C GLY A 38 -5.05 -9.81 5.27
N GLY A 39 -5.10 -10.32 6.50
CA GLY A 39 -6.34 -10.81 7.13
C GLY A 39 -7.37 -9.70 7.29
N TRP A 40 -6.93 -8.49 7.63
CA TRP A 40 -7.82 -7.33 7.71
C TRP A 40 -8.42 -6.98 6.34
N ILE A 41 -7.60 -6.93 5.29
CA ILE A 41 -8.08 -6.66 3.92
C ILE A 41 -9.10 -7.71 3.49
N ALA A 42 -8.86 -8.98 3.81
CA ALA A 42 -9.77 -10.08 3.46
C ALA A 42 -11.18 -9.92 4.03
N THR A 43 -11.34 -9.17 5.12
CA THR A 43 -12.62 -8.92 5.79
C THR A 43 -13.19 -7.53 5.51
N HIS A 44 -12.52 -6.72 4.68
CA HIS A 44 -12.91 -5.33 4.39
C HIS A 44 -12.94 -5.08 2.88
N PRO A 45 -13.97 -5.60 2.16
CA PRO A 45 -14.13 -5.30 0.73
C PRO A 45 -14.41 -3.81 0.50
N PRO A 46 -14.20 -3.31 -0.72
CA PRO A 46 -13.78 -4.00 -1.93
C PRO A 46 -12.29 -4.29 -1.99
N PHE A 47 -11.92 -5.35 -2.72
CA PHE A 47 -10.54 -5.84 -2.84
C PHE A 47 -9.82 -5.26 -4.06
N PRO A 48 -8.47 -5.23 -4.07
CA PRO A 48 -7.74 -4.78 -5.25
C PRO A 48 -7.93 -5.72 -6.45
N ASP A 49 -8.08 -5.13 -7.64
CA ASP A 49 -8.11 -5.84 -8.92
C ASP A 49 -6.69 -6.09 -9.43
N ALA A 50 -5.79 -5.16 -9.12
CA ALA A 50 -4.38 -5.24 -9.51
C ALA A 50 -3.49 -4.74 -8.38
N VAL A 51 -2.26 -5.26 -8.35
CA VAL A 51 -1.24 -4.92 -7.36
C VAL A 51 0.08 -4.68 -8.06
N LEU A 52 0.68 -3.52 -7.80
CA LEU A 52 2.04 -3.17 -8.24
C LEU A 52 2.97 -3.30 -7.04
N VAL A 53 4.00 -4.13 -7.16
CA VAL A 53 4.92 -4.44 -6.06
C VAL A 53 6.34 -4.05 -6.44
N SER A 54 7.02 -3.29 -5.59
CA SER A 54 8.46 -3.05 -5.75
C SER A 54 9.24 -4.37 -5.72
N THR A 55 10.31 -4.45 -6.49
CA THR A 55 11.13 -5.66 -6.60
C THR A 55 12.07 -5.89 -5.41
N ALA A 56 12.14 -4.98 -4.43
CA ALA A 56 12.88 -5.23 -3.20
C ALA A 56 12.33 -6.44 -2.45
N THR A 57 13.19 -7.17 -1.76
CA THR A 57 12.80 -8.37 -1.01
C THR A 57 11.70 -8.07 0.00
N ARG A 58 11.82 -6.96 0.75
CA ARG A 58 10.85 -6.58 1.79
C ARG A 58 9.44 -6.30 1.26
N THR A 59 9.30 -5.72 0.08
CA THR A 59 7.99 -5.47 -0.54
C THR A 59 7.40 -6.74 -1.12
N LYS A 60 8.20 -7.58 -1.76
CA LYS A 60 7.74 -8.89 -2.24
C LYS A 60 7.26 -9.78 -1.10
N GLN A 61 8.02 -9.86 -0.02
CA GLN A 61 7.63 -10.64 1.17
C GLN A 61 6.34 -10.09 1.80
N THR A 62 6.21 -8.77 1.92
CA THR A 62 4.99 -8.15 2.46
C THR A 62 3.76 -8.58 1.67
N TRP A 63 3.83 -8.48 0.34
CA TRP A 63 2.72 -8.91 -0.50
C TRP A 63 2.46 -10.41 -0.42
N ASP A 64 3.49 -11.24 -0.50
CA ASP A 64 3.33 -12.70 -0.47
C ASP A 64 2.69 -13.18 0.83
N ILE A 65 3.09 -12.62 1.97
CA ILE A 65 2.52 -12.96 3.28
C ILE A 65 1.09 -12.46 3.40
N ALA A 66 0.83 -11.22 3.00
CA ALA A 66 -0.52 -10.66 2.99
C ALA A 66 -1.45 -11.48 2.09
N TRP A 67 -0.99 -11.84 0.90
CA TRP A 67 -1.76 -12.67 -0.03
C TRP A 67 -2.05 -14.05 0.53
N ALA A 68 -1.09 -14.69 1.19
CA ALA A 68 -1.31 -15.98 1.83
C ALA A 68 -2.46 -15.94 2.86
N ALA A 69 -2.63 -14.79 3.55
CA ALA A 69 -3.74 -14.57 4.47
C ALA A 69 -5.08 -14.26 3.77
N MET A 70 -5.04 -13.82 2.51
CA MET A 70 -6.23 -13.39 1.77
C MET A 70 -6.76 -14.43 0.78
N LYS A 71 -5.91 -15.27 0.23
CA LYS A 71 -6.15 -16.04 -1.00
C LYS A 71 -7.39 -16.94 -0.99
N ASP A 72 -7.82 -17.39 0.18
CA ASP A 72 -9.00 -18.26 0.31
C ASP A 72 -10.32 -17.45 0.34
N PHE A 73 -10.26 -16.14 0.48
CA PHE A 73 -11.41 -15.26 0.67
C PHE A 73 -11.55 -14.16 -0.40
N VAL A 74 -10.48 -13.92 -1.16
CA VAL A 74 -10.36 -12.79 -2.08
C VAL A 74 -10.05 -13.30 -3.48
N PRO A 75 -10.73 -12.80 -4.54
CA PRO A 75 -10.35 -13.11 -5.91
C PRO A 75 -8.90 -12.72 -6.18
N GLN A 76 -8.17 -13.55 -6.91
CA GLN A 76 -6.77 -13.30 -7.21
C GLN A 76 -6.62 -12.04 -8.07
N PRO A 77 -5.87 -11.02 -7.60
CA PRO A 77 -5.60 -9.83 -8.40
C PRO A 77 -4.51 -10.12 -9.45
N HIS A 78 -4.44 -9.26 -10.46
CA HIS A 78 -3.28 -9.21 -11.32
C HIS A 78 -2.12 -8.56 -10.58
N VAL A 79 -0.99 -9.26 -10.46
CA VAL A 79 0.20 -8.77 -9.74
C VAL A 79 1.33 -8.51 -10.69
N GLU A 80 1.92 -7.33 -10.62
CA GLU A 80 3.07 -6.92 -11.42
C GLU A 80 4.19 -6.41 -10.51
N GLN A 81 5.40 -6.93 -10.71
CA GLN A 81 6.60 -6.46 -10.02
C GLN A 81 7.27 -5.36 -10.83
N LEU A 82 7.46 -4.19 -10.23
CA LEU A 82 8.02 -3.02 -10.91
C LEU A 82 9.33 -2.56 -10.23
N PRO A 83 10.48 -2.72 -10.91
CA PRO A 83 11.77 -2.24 -10.40
C PRO A 83 11.78 -0.72 -10.13
N GLU A 84 11.06 0.04 -10.93
CA GLU A 84 10.97 1.50 -10.82
C GLU A 84 10.31 2.00 -9.54
N LEU A 85 9.61 1.14 -8.80
CA LEU A 85 9.07 1.51 -7.48
C LEU A 85 10.12 1.51 -6.37
N TYR A 86 11.25 0.85 -6.58
CA TYR A 86 12.36 0.88 -5.61
C TYR A 86 13.03 2.25 -5.61
N GLY A 87 13.05 2.91 -4.45
CA GLY A 87 13.60 4.26 -4.33
C GLY A 87 12.81 5.35 -5.04
N ALA A 88 11.56 5.07 -5.40
CA ALA A 88 10.73 5.99 -6.17
C ALA A 88 10.30 7.22 -5.36
N ASP A 89 10.36 8.39 -5.99
CA ASP A 89 9.74 9.61 -5.48
C ASP A 89 8.21 9.62 -5.75
N PRO A 90 7.45 10.57 -5.18
CA PRO A 90 6.00 10.61 -5.38
C PRO A 90 5.57 10.68 -6.85
N LEU A 91 6.27 11.41 -7.69
CA LEU A 91 5.93 11.53 -9.11
C LEU A 91 6.18 10.24 -9.87
N GLN A 92 7.24 9.51 -9.52
CA GLN A 92 7.53 8.20 -10.12
C GLN A 92 6.47 7.17 -9.74
N ILE A 93 6.02 7.16 -8.48
CA ILE A 93 4.93 6.29 -8.04
C ILE A 93 3.62 6.66 -8.76
N LEU A 94 3.32 7.96 -8.85
CA LEU A 94 2.13 8.43 -9.56
C LEU A 94 2.16 8.05 -11.05
N ALA A 95 3.32 8.12 -11.69
CA ALA A 95 3.48 7.67 -13.07
C ALA A 95 3.16 6.18 -13.22
N ALA A 96 3.61 5.34 -12.28
CA ALA A 96 3.28 3.91 -12.27
C ALA A 96 1.77 3.69 -12.11
N VAL A 97 1.12 4.43 -11.20
CA VAL A 97 -0.33 4.38 -10.99
C VAL A 97 -1.08 4.77 -12.28
N ARG A 98 -0.69 5.87 -12.92
CA ARG A 98 -1.30 6.33 -14.17
C ARG A 98 -1.12 5.35 -15.31
N SER A 99 -0.03 4.58 -15.30
CA SER A 99 0.25 3.54 -16.31
C SER A 99 -0.50 2.24 -16.06
N ALA A 100 -1.24 2.10 -14.98
CA ALA A 100 -2.08 0.95 -14.70
C ALA A 100 -3.31 0.93 -15.61
N SER A 101 -3.07 0.88 -16.89
CA SER A 101 -4.03 1.12 -17.97
C SER A 101 -4.78 -0.13 -18.44
N ALA A 102 -4.71 -1.24 -17.70
CA ALA A 102 -5.64 -2.32 -18.00
C ALA A 102 -7.06 -1.74 -17.81
N ALA A 103 -7.85 -1.73 -18.88
CA ALA A 103 -9.12 -1.01 -18.97
C ALA A 103 -10.12 -1.34 -17.85
N ASP A 104 -9.90 -2.44 -17.15
CA ASP A 104 -10.81 -2.97 -16.13
C ASP A 104 -10.31 -2.80 -14.70
N VAL A 105 -9.13 -2.18 -14.46
CA VAL A 105 -8.63 -1.96 -13.10
C VAL A 105 -9.35 -0.76 -12.49
N GLN A 106 -10.20 -1.03 -11.52
CA GLN A 106 -10.91 0.00 -10.76
C GLN A 106 -10.29 0.22 -9.37
N ARG A 107 -9.63 -0.80 -8.83
CA ARG A 107 -9.00 -0.80 -7.51
C ARG A 107 -7.57 -1.28 -7.64
N LEU A 108 -6.64 -0.38 -7.41
CA LEU A 108 -5.21 -0.62 -7.56
C LEU A 108 -4.51 -0.52 -6.21
N MET A 109 -3.71 -1.53 -5.87
CA MET A 109 -2.81 -1.47 -4.73
C MET A 109 -1.37 -1.27 -5.20
N VAL A 110 -0.63 -0.42 -4.50
CA VAL A 110 0.82 -0.29 -4.65
C VAL A 110 1.47 -0.70 -3.33
N VAL A 111 2.45 -1.61 -3.42
CA VAL A 111 3.28 -2.02 -2.27
C VAL A 111 4.67 -1.44 -2.49
N GLY A 112 5.04 -0.50 -1.64
CA GLY A 112 6.25 0.29 -1.87
C GLY A 112 6.92 0.80 -0.59
N HIS A 113 7.62 1.91 -0.73
CA HIS A 113 8.57 2.42 0.23
C HIS A 113 8.33 3.90 0.58
N ASN A 114 8.66 4.28 1.81
CA ASN A 114 8.82 5.68 2.18
C ASN A 114 10.21 6.18 1.79
N PRO A 115 10.39 7.50 1.58
CA PRO A 115 9.41 8.55 1.84
C PRO A 115 8.37 8.71 0.72
N GLY A 116 8.59 8.13 -0.47
CA GLY A 116 7.75 8.36 -1.64
C GLY A 116 6.28 8.04 -1.44
N MET A 117 5.98 6.91 -0.80
CA MET A 117 4.60 6.49 -0.53
C MET A 117 3.86 7.45 0.41
N HIS A 118 4.51 7.85 1.50
CA HIS A 118 3.93 8.80 2.46
C HIS A 118 3.69 10.16 1.83
N GLU A 119 4.69 10.70 1.14
CA GLU A 119 4.60 11.98 0.46
C GLU A 119 3.51 11.98 -0.62
N LEU A 120 3.39 10.88 -1.38
CA LEU A 120 2.34 10.72 -2.38
C LEU A 120 0.95 10.71 -1.74
N ALA A 121 0.77 9.93 -0.68
CA ALA A 121 -0.51 9.86 0.03
C ALA A 121 -0.95 11.24 0.51
N LEU A 122 -0.03 12.03 1.09
CA LEU A 122 -0.30 13.40 1.54
C LEU A 122 -0.64 14.33 0.38
N ALA A 123 0.07 14.22 -0.74
CA ALA A 123 -0.16 15.06 -1.91
C ALA A 123 -1.50 14.77 -2.59
N LEU A 124 -1.91 13.50 -2.64
CA LEU A 124 -3.16 13.08 -3.27
C LEU A 124 -4.40 13.40 -2.44
N ALA A 125 -4.30 13.36 -1.12
CA ALA A 125 -5.44 13.55 -0.23
C ALA A 125 -5.86 15.02 -0.17
N GLY A 126 -6.99 15.35 -0.80
CA GLY A 126 -7.60 16.67 -0.74
C GLY A 126 -8.75 16.78 0.25
N SER A 127 -9.32 15.66 0.64
CA SER A 127 -10.46 15.58 1.55
C SER A 127 -10.49 14.21 2.24
N GLY A 128 -11.51 13.98 3.05
CA GLY A 128 -11.79 12.67 3.64
C GLY A 128 -11.82 12.68 5.15
N ASP A 129 -11.69 11.50 5.73
CA ASP A 129 -11.76 11.29 7.17
C ASP A 129 -10.72 12.13 7.93
N ALA A 130 -11.20 12.97 8.84
CA ALA A 130 -10.35 13.94 9.54
C ALA A 130 -9.33 13.26 10.46
N ALA A 131 -9.75 12.22 11.19
CA ALA A 131 -8.85 11.47 12.08
C ALA A 131 -7.79 10.71 11.30
N GLY A 132 -8.18 10.07 10.19
CA GLY A 132 -7.27 9.38 9.28
C GLY A 132 -6.27 10.33 8.64
N ARG A 133 -6.71 11.49 8.18
CA ARG A 133 -5.82 12.53 7.61
C ARG A 133 -4.82 13.04 8.62
N LYS A 134 -5.23 13.25 9.87
CA LYS A 134 -4.34 13.67 10.95
C LYS A 134 -3.28 12.59 11.26
N ALA A 135 -3.71 11.33 11.34
CA ALA A 135 -2.80 10.21 11.58
C ALA A 135 -1.79 10.04 10.43
N LEU A 136 -2.27 10.10 9.20
CA LEU A 136 -1.43 10.00 8.00
C LEU A 136 -0.44 11.18 7.90
N ALA A 137 -0.84 12.39 8.30
CA ALA A 137 0.05 13.55 8.32
C ALA A 137 1.29 13.30 9.19
N GLY A 138 1.16 12.54 10.28
CA GLY A 138 2.27 12.19 11.15
C GLY A 138 3.23 11.18 10.53
N ASN A 139 2.71 10.13 9.93
CA ASN A 139 3.52 9.06 9.31
C ASN A 139 2.65 8.08 8.52
N LEU A 140 3.25 7.44 7.52
CA LEU A 140 2.79 6.16 6.99
C LEU A 140 3.75 5.08 7.53
N PRO A 141 3.39 4.36 8.59
CA PRO A 141 4.28 3.38 9.21
C PRO A 141 4.43 2.12 8.37
N THR A 142 5.37 1.26 8.73
CA THR A 142 5.50 -0.08 8.14
C THR A 142 4.18 -0.83 8.27
N SER A 143 3.77 -1.55 7.22
CA SER A 143 2.45 -2.18 7.07
C SER A 143 1.27 -1.20 7.17
N GLY A 144 1.52 0.09 7.08
CA GLY A 144 0.48 1.10 7.00
C GLY A 144 -0.20 1.08 5.63
N LEU A 145 -1.52 1.24 5.64
CA LEU A 145 -2.37 1.23 4.46
C LEU A 145 -3.20 2.51 4.41
N ALA A 146 -3.04 3.27 3.34
CA ALA A 146 -3.88 4.43 3.03
C ALA A 146 -4.75 4.10 1.82
N VAL A 147 -6.04 4.36 1.92
CA VAL A 147 -7.01 4.10 0.85
C VAL A 147 -7.63 5.43 0.42
N LEU A 148 -7.50 5.75 -0.87
CA LEU A 148 -8.00 6.99 -1.45
C LEU A 148 -8.94 6.69 -2.62
N ASP A 149 -10.08 7.39 -2.65
CA ASP A 149 -11.03 7.34 -3.76
C ASP A 149 -10.91 8.60 -4.63
N PHE A 150 -11.00 8.38 -5.93
CA PHE A 150 -10.95 9.44 -6.94
C PHE A 150 -12.21 9.37 -7.81
N ALA A 151 -12.90 10.50 -7.95
CA ALA A 151 -14.08 10.62 -8.82
C ALA A 151 -13.64 10.79 -10.28
N VAL A 152 -12.97 9.78 -10.81
CA VAL A 152 -12.44 9.74 -12.18
C VAL A 152 -12.76 8.38 -12.82
N ASP A 153 -12.76 8.33 -14.14
CA ASP A 153 -12.98 7.11 -14.91
C ASP A 153 -11.71 6.51 -15.49
N ASP A 154 -10.61 7.24 -15.40
CA ASP A 154 -9.30 6.84 -15.94
C ASP A 154 -8.20 7.11 -14.89
N TRP A 155 -7.23 6.20 -14.81
CA TRP A 155 -6.07 6.37 -13.92
C TRP A 155 -5.21 7.56 -14.31
N ASP A 156 -5.19 7.96 -15.60
CA ASP A 156 -4.48 9.16 -16.05
C ASP A 156 -4.98 10.44 -15.40
N ASP A 157 -6.23 10.46 -14.95
CA ASP A 157 -6.86 11.62 -14.32
C ASP A 157 -6.64 11.70 -12.80
N VAL A 158 -5.99 10.70 -12.21
CA VAL A 158 -5.60 10.72 -10.79
C VAL A 158 -4.57 11.83 -10.61
N ALA A 159 -4.86 12.78 -9.71
CA ALA A 159 -4.06 13.99 -9.54
C ALA A 159 -4.01 14.44 -8.07
N PHE A 160 -3.02 15.29 -7.77
CA PHE A 160 -2.84 15.87 -6.44
C PHE A 160 -4.11 16.60 -5.98
N ARG A 161 -4.43 16.45 -4.69
CA ARG A 161 -5.57 17.04 -3.97
C ARG A 161 -6.95 16.59 -4.47
N ARG A 162 -7.00 15.63 -5.38
CA ARG A 162 -8.26 15.09 -5.93
C ARG A 162 -8.74 13.82 -5.24
N GLY A 163 -7.90 13.23 -4.41
CA GLY A 163 -8.25 12.04 -3.66
C GLY A 163 -9.00 12.36 -2.37
N ARG A 164 -9.95 11.48 -2.04
CA ARG A 164 -10.61 11.46 -0.74
C ARG A 164 -10.02 10.31 0.08
N LEU A 165 -9.40 10.62 1.21
CA LEU A 165 -8.93 9.58 2.12
C LEU A 165 -10.13 8.89 2.76
N VAL A 166 -10.35 7.65 2.38
CA VAL A 166 -11.45 6.81 2.87
C VAL A 166 -11.07 6.17 4.19
N LEU A 167 -9.78 5.76 4.27
CA LEU A 167 -9.32 4.90 5.35
C LEU A 167 -7.81 5.02 5.50
N PHE A 168 -7.36 5.01 6.75
CA PHE A 168 -5.97 4.84 7.13
C PHE A 168 -5.90 3.83 8.27
N VAL A 169 -5.17 2.73 8.06
CA VAL A 169 -4.94 1.72 9.08
C VAL A 169 -3.46 1.37 9.18
N SER A 170 -3.05 0.94 10.35
CA SER A 170 -1.70 0.47 10.64
C SER A 170 -1.76 -0.64 11.68
N PRO A 171 -0.69 -1.43 11.85
CA PRO A 171 -0.67 -2.46 12.89
C PRO A 171 -1.01 -1.92 14.28
N LYS A 172 -0.51 -0.72 14.62
CA LYS A 172 -0.80 -0.07 15.88
C LYS A 172 -2.29 0.26 16.04
N LEU A 173 -2.93 0.82 15.01
CA LEU A 173 -4.35 1.14 15.03
C LEU A 173 -5.22 -0.11 15.09
N LEU A 174 -4.84 -1.18 14.39
CA LEU A 174 -5.57 -2.45 14.44
C LEU A 174 -5.52 -3.08 15.83
N LYS A 175 -4.40 -2.99 16.53
CA LYS A 175 -4.25 -3.48 17.91
C LYS A 175 -5.08 -2.67 18.91
N GLN A 176 -5.19 -1.35 18.73
CA GLN A 176 -5.99 -0.47 19.59
C GLN A 176 -7.49 -0.81 19.53
N THR A 177 -8.01 -1.20 18.37
CA THR A 177 -9.43 -1.57 18.21
C THR A 177 -9.76 -2.94 18.81
N LEU A 178 -8.77 -3.78 19.10
CA LEU A 178 -8.99 -5.06 19.79
C LEU A 178 -9.03 -4.94 21.31
N ASP A 179 -8.49 -3.84 21.84
CA ASP A 179 -8.43 -3.56 23.30
C ASP A 179 -9.64 -2.74 23.80
N ASP A 180 -10.46 -2.23 22.89
CA ASP A 180 -11.72 -1.52 23.18
C ASP A 180 -12.92 -2.48 23.05
#